data_3f546d9b9103d31f096904d8103092e9
#
_entry.id   3f546d9b9103d31f096904d8103092e9
#
_cell.length_a   1.000
_cell.length_b   1.000
_cell.length_c   1.000
_cell.angle_alpha   90.00
_cell.angle_beta   90.00
_cell.angle_gamma   90.00
#
_symmetry.space_group_name_H-M   'P 1'
#
loop_
_entity.id
_entity.type
_entity.pdbx_description
1 polymer ?
#
loop_
_entity_poly.entity_id
_entity_poly.type
_entity_poly.pdbx_seq_one_letter_code
_entity_poly.pdbx_strand_id
1 'polypeptide(L)'
;MLDVNNFDAIKISLASPEAIRSWSYGEVTKPETINYRTLKPEHGGLFCERIFGPTKDWECYCGKYKRIRHAGTICDKCGVEVTRSKVRRERMGHIELAAPVAHIWYVKGTPSRLGLLLDISPRNLERVLYFASYLVTEVDEEARQEFIKEIEAAHEEAVGGLREDAQGELDELSSHLGVQIANLNEGEKSLAASIEQRQQEQSSALQQDYDAARAKLNELKGESAPEEITFRGHVIVEADEAVNQDRLDALDEAYRDEAEKVEAVATSDATGNEAMAGAERDQLTYEADEGRSKIEERLEEQIREAEAERDEAIKAVNELKELQILTETQYRELNELVPPGIFKAGMGAEAVHDYVSTRIDLDQIALDLRTQMQTDSEVKRKKAVKRLRVVEALRKSGNKPHWMIFTALPVIPPELRPMVQLDGGRFATSDLNDLYRRVINRNNRLKRLLELGAPDIIVRNEKRMLQEAVDALIDNGRRGRVVSGSGKHKLKSLSDLLKGKQGRFRQNLLGKRVDYSGRSVIVVGPNLALDECGLPKRMALELFKPFVMRRLVDHGYAHNIKAAKRLVERVDPRVWEVLEEVIQDYLVLLNRAPTLHRLGIQ
;
A
#
# COMPACT_ATOMS: atom_id res chain seq x y z
N MET A 1 -26.44 40.01 -10.75
CA MET A 1 -25.58 39.60 -9.62
C MET A 1 -26.48 39.46 -8.41
N LEU A 2 -26.60 38.28 -7.86
CA LEU A 2 -27.24 38.10 -6.57
C LEU A 2 -26.46 38.96 -5.57
N ASP A 3 -27.15 39.80 -4.83
CA ASP A 3 -26.53 40.67 -3.83
C ASP A 3 -25.94 39.76 -2.73
N VAL A 4 -24.62 39.62 -2.74
CA VAL A 4 -23.88 38.71 -1.83
C VAL A 4 -24.13 39.01 -0.34
N ASN A 5 -24.71 40.18 -0.06
CA ASN A 5 -25.01 40.62 1.29
C ASN A 5 -26.45 40.31 1.74
N ASN A 6 -27.30 39.81 0.85
CA ASN A 6 -28.71 39.53 1.15
C ASN A 6 -28.95 38.02 1.22
N PHE A 7 -28.66 37.42 2.38
CA PHE A 7 -28.88 36.01 2.67
C PHE A 7 -29.31 35.79 4.13
N ASP A 8 -30.17 34.80 4.34
CA ASP A 8 -30.69 34.45 5.67
C ASP A 8 -29.85 33.34 6.35
N ALA A 9 -29.19 32.50 5.57
CA ALA A 9 -28.43 31.38 6.09
C ALA A 9 -27.20 31.05 5.25
N ILE A 10 -26.20 30.45 5.88
CA ILE A 10 -24.99 29.91 5.25
C ILE A 10 -24.99 28.39 5.36
N LYS A 11 -24.91 27.70 4.21
CA LYS A 11 -24.73 26.24 4.15
C LYS A 11 -23.27 25.90 3.86
N ILE A 12 -22.69 25.03 4.69
CA ILE A 12 -21.36 24.47 4.49
C ILE A 12 -21.51 23.08 3.89
N SER A 13 -20.93 22.83 2.71
CA SER A 13 -20.95 21.55 2.02
C SER A 13 -19.59 21.23 1.41
N LEU A 14 -19.39 19.99 0.97
CA LEU A 14 -18.25 19.64 0.14
C LEU A 14 -18.41 20.26 -1.24
N ALA A 15 -17.30 20.71 -1.83
CA ALA A 15 -17.29 21.19 -3.20
C ALA A 15 -16.96 20.03 -4.15
N SER A 16 -17.80 19.83 -5.16
CA SER A 16 -17.46 18.92 -6.24
C SER A 16 -16.39 19.51 -7.14
N PRO A 17 -15.64 18.70 -7.90
CA PRO A 17 -14.71 19.21 -8.91
C PRO A 17 -15.37 20.13 -9.93
N GLU A 18 -16.60 19.80 -10.36
CA GLU A 18 -17.42 20.61 -11.28
C GLU A 18 -17.78 21.95 -10.65
N ALA A 19 -18.15 21.96 -9.37
CA ALA A 19 -18.42 23.20 -8.65
C ALA A 19 -17.17 24.08 -8.55
N ILE A 20 -16.00 23.51 -8.28
CA ILE A 20 -14.74 24.25 -8.25
C ILE A 20 -14.43 24.87 -9.63
N ARG A 21 -14.63 24.12 -10.71
CA ARG A 21 -14.44 24.64 -12.08
C ARG A 21 -15.46 25.72 -12.42
N SER A 22 -16.70 25.58 -11.96
CA SER A 22 -17.75 26.59 -12.20
C SER A 22 -17.48 27.92 -11.48
N TRP A 23 -16.84 27.89 -10.30
CA TRP A 23 -16.44 29.12 -9.59
C TRP A 23 -15.21 29.78 -10.20
N SER A 24 -14.43 29.04 -10.96
CA SER A 24 -13.15 29.48 -11.48
C SER A 24 -13.28 30.26 -12.78
N TYR A 25 -12.52 31.32 -12.89
CA TYR A 25 -12.37 32.12 -14.12
C TYR A 25 -11.21 31.64 -15.00
N GLY A 26 -10.46 30.57 -14.56
CA GLY A 26 -9.41 29.96 -15.36
C GLY A 26 -8.41 29.16 -14.54
N GLU A 27 -7.64 28.33 -15.23
CA GLU A 27 -6.60 27.48 -14.63
C GLU A 27 -5.31 28.30 -14.37
N VAL A 28 -4.74 28.12 -13.18
CA VAL A 28 -3.43 28.68 -12.80
C VAL A 28 -2.37 27.63 -13.07
N THR A 29 -1.59 27.85 -14.14
CA THR A 29 -0.58 26.88 -14.61
C THR A 29 0.82 27.23 -14.17
N LYS A 30 1.11 28.51 -13.87
CA LYS A 30 2.45 28.99 -13.54
C LYS A 30 2.60 29.36 -12.06
N PRO A 31 3.74 29.04 -11.44
CA PRO A 31 4.01 29.38 -10.05
C PRO A 31 4.40 30.86 -9.85
N GLU A 32 4.66 31.58 -10.94
CA GLU A 32 5.07 32.98 -10.91
C GLU A 32 3.94 33.87 -10.39
N THR A 33 4.32 34.92 -9.69
CA THR A 33 3.40 35.90 -9.09
C THR A 33 3.38 37.20 -9.90
N ILE A 34 4.45 37.96 -9.81
CA ILE A 34 4.63 39.23 -10.51
C ILE A 34 6.00 39.26 -11.17
N ASN A 35 6.12 40.02 -12.23
CA ASN A 35 7.41 40.33 -12.81
C ASN A 35 8.06 41.44 -11.99
N TYR A 36 9.19 41.16 -11.35
CA TYR A 36 9.89 42.11 -10.45
C TYR A 36 10.42 43.36 -11.14
N ARG A 37 10.66 43.31 -12.47
CA ARG A 37 11.11 44.44 -13.26
C ARG A 37 9.97 45.39 -13.63
N THR A 38 8.84 44.82 -14.05
CA THR A 38 7.69 45.58 -14.55
C THR A 38 6.63 45.80 -13.50
N LEU A 39 6.70 45.12 -12.38
CA LEU A 39 5.70 45.06 -11.28
C LEU A 39 4.33 44.62 -11.74
N LYS A 40 4.23 44.03 -12.93
CA LYS A 40 2.96 43.52 -13.49
C LYS A 40 2.78 42.03 -13.18
N PRO A 41 1.52 41.57 -12.97
CA PRO A 41 1.20 40.17 -12.82
C PRO A 41 1.61 39.34 -14.04
N GLU A 42 2.20 38.15 -13.80
CA GLU A 42 2.54 37.24 -14.88
C GLU A 42 1.28 36.51 -15.42
N HIS A 43 1.27 36.27 -16.74
CA HIS A 43 0.20 35.54 -17.41
C HIS A 43 0.18 34.07 -17.00
N GLY A 44 -1.01 33.57 -16.63
CA GLY A 44 -1.21 32.19 -16.14
C GLY A 44 -0.68 31.95 -14.72
N GLY A 45 -0.13 33.00 -14.06
CA GLY A 45 0.37 32.92 -12.70
C GLY A 45 -0.68 33.21 -11.63
N LEU A 46 -0.25 33.17 -10.36
CA LEU A 46 -1.10 33.34 -9.19
C LEU A 46 -1.79 34.72 -9.09
N PHE A 47 -1.33 35.74 -9.81
CA PHE A 47 -1.92 37.07 -9.85
C PHE A 47 -2.42 37.49 -11.24
N CYS A 48 -2.54 36.54 -12.16
CA CYS A 48 -2.92 36.77 -13.56
C CYS A 48 -4.20 37.62 -13.68
N GLU A 49 -4.12 38.73 -14.46
CA GLU A 49 -5.27 39.62 -14.67
C GLU A 49 -6.37 38.99 -15.55
N ARG A 50 -6.00 38.05 -16.45
CA ARG A 50 -6.96 37.31 -17.26
C ARG A 50 -7.89 36.43 -16.42
N ILE A 51 -7.35 35.83 -15.36
CA ILE A 51 -8.10 34.92 -14.47
C ILE A 51 -8.83 35.74 -13.39
N PHE A 52 -8.12 36.60 -12.68
CA PHE A 52 -8.63 37.27 -11.49
C PHE A 52 -9.14 38.68 -11.70
N GLY A 53 -8.98 39.24 -12.92
CA GLY A 53 -9.38 40.59 -13.23
C GLY A 53 -8.25 41.62 -13.19
N PRO A 54 -8.51 42.84 -13.65
CA PRO A 54 -7.54 43.91 -13.81
C PRO A 54 -7.04 44.45 -12.45
N THR A 55 -5.79 44.95 -12.39
CA THR A 55 -5.22 45.61 -11.22
C THR A 55 -5.66 47.04 -11.05
N LYS A 56 -6.02 47.70 -12.14
CA LYS A 56 -6.55 49.07 -12.15
C LYS A 56 -8.00 49.10 -12.65
N ASP A 57 -8.79 49.97 -12.08
CA ASP A 57 -10.17 50.11 -12.48
C ASP A 57 -10.27 50.48 -13.96
N TRP A 58 -11.06 49.72 -14.70
CA TRP A 58 -11.40 49.99 -16.10
C TRP A 58 -10.22 50.06 -17.08
N GLU A 59 -9.12 49.35 -16.77
CA GLU A 59 -7.93 49.25 -17.60
C GLU A 59 -7.55 47.79 -17.83
N CYS A 60 -7.31 47.38 -19.09
CA CYS A 60 -6.79 46.05 -19.39
C CYS A 60 -5.28 46.00 -19.24
N TYR A 61 -4.70 44.80 -19.12
CA TYR A 61 -3.24 44.57 -18.88
C TYR A 61 -2.34 45.28 -19.90
N CYS A 62 -2.69 45.25 -21.19
CA CYS A 62 -1.89 45.85 -22.25
C CYS A 62 -2.15 47.36 -22.40
N GLY A 63 -3.16 47.94 -21.73
CA GLY A 63 -3.51 49.34 -21.80
C GLY A 63 -4.26 49.77 -23.07
N LYS A 64 -4.68 48.85 -23.95
CA LYS A 64 -5.44 49.14 -25.17
C LYS A 64 -6.80 49.73 -24.82
N TYR A 65 -7.52 49.14 -23.88
CA TYR A 65 -8.80 49.62 -23.41
C TYR A 65 -8.65 50.28 -22.04
N LYS A 66 -9.07 51.52 -21.95
CA LYS A 66 -9.07 52.33 -20.72
C LYS A 66 -10.41 53.04 -20.59
N ARG A 67 -10.81 53.34 -19.37
CA ARG A 67 -12.01 54.05 -18.97
C ARG A 67 -13.28 53.18 -19.04
N ILE A 68 -14.30 53.66 -18.33
CA ILE A 68 -15.59 52.99 -18.09
C ILE A 68 -16.40 52.68 -19.36
N ARG A 69 -16.17 53.43 -20.45
CA ARG A 69 -16.88 53.21 -21.73
C ARG A 69 -16.68 51.82 -22.34
N HIS A 70 -15.60 51.13 -21.94
CA HIS A 70 -15.26 49.77 -22.38
C HIS A 70 -15.62 48.72 -21.32
N ALA A 71 -16.47 49.07 -20.33
CA ALA A 71 -16.87 48.15 -19.27
C ALA A 71 -17.41 46.83 -19.84
N GLY A 72 -16.96 45.69 -19.32
CA GLY A 72 -17.38 44.36 -19.74
C GLY A 72 -16.73 43.84 -21.03
N THR A 73 -15.90 44.66 -21.73
CA THR A 73 -15.21 44.23 -22.94
C THR A 73 -14.00 43.35 -22.57
N ILE A 74 -13.88 42.19 -23.19
CA ILE A 74 -12.69 41.33 -23.10
C ILE A 74 -11.70 41.83 -24.15
N CYS A 75 -10.50 42.17 -23.71
CA CYS A 75 -9.45 42.65 -24.60
C CYS A 75 -8.94 41.54 -25.53
N ASP A 76 -9.05 41.75 -26.83
CA ASP A 76 -8.58 40.85 -27.88
C ASP A 76 -7.07 40.57 -27.84
N LYS A 77 -6.26 41.53 -27.36
CA LYS A 77 -4.78 41.39 -27.26
C LYS A 77 -4.32 40.63 -26.00
N CYS A 78 -4.90 40.93 -24.83
CA CYS A 78 -4.42 40.37 -23.56
C CYS A 78 -5.45 39.48 -22.84
N GLY A 79 -6.70 39.38 -23.37
CA GLY A 79 -7.74 38.54 -22.81
C GLY A 79 -8.28 39.00 -21.45
N VAL A 80 -7.91 40.21 -20.99
CA VAL A 80 -8.39 40.76 -19.72
C VAL A 80 -9.71 41.48 -19.91
N GLU A 81 -10.70 41.17 -19.08
CA GLU A 81 -11.98 41.86 -19.04
C GLU A 81 -11.82 43.24 -18.37
N VAL A 82 -12.38 44.26 -18.98
CA VAL A 82 -12.33 45.65 -18.47
C VAL A 82 -13.43 45.85 -17.42
N THR A 83 -13.06 45.66 -16.15
CA THR A 83 -13.94 45.77 -14.98
C THR A 83 -13.29 46.57 -13.86
N ARG A 84 -13.98 46.69 -12.72
CA ARG A 84 -13.41 47.27 -11.52
C ARG A 84 -12.37 46.30 -10.90
N SER A 85 -11.29 46.82 -10.34
CA SER A 85 -10.28 46.05 -9.64
C SER A 85 -10.83 45.24 -8.44
N LYS A 86 -11.97 45.67 -7.87
CA LYS A 86 -12.68 44.98 -6.78
C LYS A 86 -12.94 43.49 -7.07
N VAL A 87 -13.13 43.11 -8.37
CA VAL A 87 -13.33 41.72 -8.74
C VAL A 87 -12.15 40.79 -8.38
N ARG A 88 -10.96 41.32 -8.19
CA ARG A 88 -9.79 40.59 -7.72
C ARG A 88 -9.94 40.07 -6.28
N ARG A 89 -10.92 40.55 -5.55
CA ARG A 89 -11.32 40.04 -4.24
C ARG A 89 -12.36 38.92 -4.33
N GLU A 90 -13.04 38.79 -5.44
CA GLU A 90 -14.22 37.93 -5.63
C GLU A 90 -13.91 36.74 -6.53
N ARG A 91 -13.10 36.94 -7.60
CA ARG A 91 -12.81 35.91 -8.60
C ARG A 91 -11.85 34.86 -8.09
N MET A 92 -12.26 33.60 -8.25
CA MET A 92 -11.45 32.42 -7.95
C MET A 92 -10.81 31.87 -9.22
N GLY A 93 -9.68 31.18 -9.06
CA GLY A 93 -9.08 30.31 -10.06
C GLY A 93 -9.09 28.87 -9.59
N HIS A 94 -8.51 27.98 -10.38
CA HIS A 94 -8.29 26.59 -9.99
C HIS A 94 -6.95 26.07 -10.52
N ILE A 95 -6.51 24.94 -9.96
CA ILE A 95 -5.36 24.16 -10.42
C ILE A 95 -5.86 22.76 -10.72
N GLU A 96 -5.71 22.30 -11.98
CA GLU A 96 -5.98 20.92 -12.35
C GLU A 96 -4.82 20.03 -11.85
N LEU A 97 -5.14 19.10 -10.97
CA LEU A 97 -4.15 18.20 -10.38
C LEU A 97 -3.83 17.05 -11.33
N ALA A 98 -2.54 16.76 -11.50
CA ALA A 98 -2.06 15.65 -12.34
C ALA A 98 -2.37 14.27 -11.74
N ALA A 99 -2.64 14.21 -10.45
CA ALA A 99 -3.11 13.02 -9.74
C ALA A 99 -4.08 13.45 -8.63
N PRO A 100 -5.09 12.62 -8.31
CA PRO A 100 -5.99 12.89 -7.19
C PRO A 100 -5.24 13.04 -5.86
N VAL A 101 -5.72 13.94 -5.00
CA VAL A 101 -5.12 14.24 -3.69
C VAL A 101 -6.19 14.21 -2.60
N ALA A 102 -5.96 13.46 -1.54
CA ALA A 102 -6.90 13.35 -0.44
C ALA A 102 -6.90 14.60 0.46
N HIS A 103 -8.07 15.05 0.88
CA HIS A 103 -8.21 16.19 1.78
C HIS A 103 -7.82 15.79 3.21
N ILE A 104 -6.79 16.41 3.76
CA ILE A 104 -6.20 16.08 5.06
C ILE A 104 -7.20 16.10 6.24
N TRP A 105 -8.23 16.94 6.21
CA TRP A 105 -9.23 17.00 7.28
C TRP A 105 -10.05 15.72 7.41
N TYR A 106 -10.32 15.04 6.29
CA TYR A 106 -11.10 13.80 6.27
C TYR A 106 -10.25 12.56 6.52
N VAL A 107 -8.92 12.68 6.32
CA VAL A 107 -7.94 11.64 6.61
C VAL A 107 -7.48 11.68 8.06
N LYS A 108 -6.97 12.84 8.51
CA LYS A 108 -6.39 13.05 9.85
C LYS A 108 -7.36 13.68 10.86
N GLY A 109 -8.64 13.73 10.56
CA GLY A 109 -9.67 14.12 11.51
C GLY A 109 -9.77 13.12 12.67
N THR A 110 -10.27 13.57 13.82
CA THR A 110 -10.56 12.71 14.96
C THR A 110 -12.07 12.70 15.22
N PRO A 111 -12.81 11.71 14.75
CA PRO A 111 -12.38 10.53 13.97
C PRO A 111 -12.14 10.82 12.47
N SER A 112 -11.33 9.96 11.81
CA SER A 112 -11.15 10.02 10.34
C SER A 112 -12.45 9.68 9.62
N ARG A 113 -12.97 10.60 8.83
CA ARG A 113 -14.23 10.40 8.11
C ARG A 113 -14.09 9.41 6.98
N LEU A 114 -13.00 9.52 6.21
CA LEU A 114 -12.69 8.60 5.13
C LEU A 114 -12.37 7.20 5.65
N GLY A 115 -11.61 7.10 6.76
CA GLY A 115 -11.32 5.82 7.40
C GLY A 115 -12.56 5.13 7.96
N LEU A 116 -13.53 5.87 8.52
CA LEU A 116 -14.81 5.30 8.97
C LEU A 116 -15.69 4.84 7.79
N LEU A 117 -15.68 5.57 6.70
CA LEU A 117 -16.44 5.19 5.49
C LEU A 117 -15.94 3.87 4.93
N LEU A 118 -14.62 3.74 4.74
CA LEU A 118 -13.96 2.57 4.16
C LEU A 118 -13.75 1.41 5.15
N ASP A 119 -14.04 1.61 6.43
CA ASP A 119 -13.69 0.69 7.52
C ASP A 119 -12.19 0.37 7.65
N ILE A 120 -11.35 1.32 7.23
CA ILE A 120 -9.89 1.21 7.31
C ILE A 120 -9.38 2.00 8.51
N SER A 121 -8.40 1.43 9.24
CA SER A 121 -7.75 2.15 10.33
C SER A 121 -7.04 3.41 9.81
N PRO A 122 -7.02 4.52 10.57
CA PRO A 122 -6.36 5.76 10.13
C PRO A 122 -4.89 5.58 9.78
N ARG A 123 -4.18 4.69 10.49
CA ARG A 123 -2.78 4.35 10.21
C ARG A 123 -2.61 3.67 8.86
N ASN A 124 -3.47 2.71 8.57
CA ASN A 124 -3.44 1.96 7.32
C ASN A 124 -3.84 2.83 6.13
N LEU A 125 -4.89 3.64 6.27
CA LEU A 125 -5.28 4.62 5.26
C LEU A 125 -4.14 5.60 4.94
N GLU A 126 -3.40 6.05 5.97
CA GLU A 126 -2.24 6.90 5.79
C GLU A 126 -1.12 6.20 5.02
N ARG A 127 -0.85 4.90 5.30
CA ARG A 127 0.16 4.12 4.55
C ARG A 127 -0.18 4.05 3.06
N VAL A 128 -1.44 3.85 2.71
CA VAL A 128 -1.90 3.84 1.32
C VAL A 128 -1.75 5.22 0.67
N LEU A 129 -2.30 6.27 1.29
CA LEU A 129 -2.33 7.63 0.72
C LEU A 129 -0.93 8.23 0.49
N TYR A 130 0.07 7.80 1.28
CA TYR A 130 1.45 8.28 1.15
C TYR A 130 2.39 7.25 0.51
N PHE A 131 1.84 6.33 -0.27
CA PHE A 131 2.58 5.40 -1.13
C PHE A 131 3.52 4.45 -0.38
N ALA A 132 3.12 4.02 0.83
CA ALA A 132 3.85 3.02 1.62
C ALA A 132 3.21 1.62 1.57
N SER A 133 2.00 1.49 1.04
CA SER A 133 1.27 0.22 0.92
C SER A 133 0.26 0.29 -0.22
N TYR A 134 -0.05 -0.86 -0.80
CA TYR A 134 -1.10 -1.00 -1.80
C TYR A 134 -2.46 -1.21 -1.14
N LEU A 135 -3.50 -0.78 -1.81
CA LEU A 135 -4.90 -1.04 -1.50
C LEU A 135 -5.49 -1.91 -2.60
N VAL A 136 -6.06 -3.04 -2.26
CA VAL A 136 -6.84 -3.85 -3.21
C VAL A 136 -8.15 -3.13 -3.47
N THR A 137 -8.37 -2.72 -4.71
CA THR A 137 -9.55 -1.94 -5.13
C THR A 137 -10.64 -2.80 -5.75
N GLU A 138 -10.26 -3.94 -6.31
CA GLU A 138 -11.18 -4.85 -6.98
C GLU A 138 -10.65 -6.27 -6.88
N VAL A 139 -11.54 -7.22 -6.64
CA VAL A 139 -11.27 -8.65 -6.77
C VAL A 139 -12.37 -9.21 -7.66
N ASP A 140 -11.97 -9.85 -8.76
CA ASP A 140 -12.88 -10.52 -9.67
C ASP A 140 -13.13 -11.94 -9.13
N GLU A 141 -14.34 -12.17 -8.64
CA GLU A 141 -14.72 -13.42 -8.00
C GLU A 141 -14.87 -14.57 -9.00
N GLU A 142 -15.29 -14.27 -10.25
CA GLU A 142 -15.43 -15.27 -11.30
C GLU A 142 -14.04 -15.71 -11.77
N ALA A 143 -13.17 -14.77 -12.09
CA ALA A 143 -11.79 -15.06 -12.48
C ALA A 143 -11.00 -15.76 -11.35
N ARG A 144 -11.28 -15.42 -10.08
CA ARG A 144 -10.70 -16.09 -8.91
C ARG A 144 -11.07 -17.57 -8.84
N GLN A 145 -12.34 -17.88 -9.02
CA GLN A 145 -12.82 -19.27 -8.98
C GLN A 145 -12.34 -20.09 -10.19
N GLU A 146 -12.22 -19.47 -11.35
CA GLU A 146 -11.66 -20.09 -12.54
C GLU A 146 -10.19 -20.45 -12.32
N PHE A 147 -9.40 -19.52 -11.79
CA PHE A 147 -8.00 -19.75 -11.50
C PHE A 147 -7.76 -20.81 -10.42
N ILE A 148 -8.62 -20.90 -9.37
CA ILE A 148 -8.53 -21.99 -8.39
C ILE A 148 -8.71 -23.35 -9.07
N LYS A 149 -9.65 -23.47 -10.02
CA LYS A 149 -9.85 -24.70 -10.78
C LYS A 149 -8.64 -25.03 -11.68
N GLU A 150 -8.03 -24.01 -12.27
CA GLU A 150 -6.79 -24.18 -13.04
C GLU A 150 -5.63 -24.70 -12.19
N ILE A 151 -5.47 -24.15 -10.96
CA ILE A 151 -4.46 -24.63 -10.00
C ILE A 151 -4.73 -26.10 -9.63
N GLU A 152 -5.99 -26.44 -9.33
CA GLU A 152 -6.37 -27.81 -8.97
C GLU A 152 -6.13 -28.78 -10.13
N ALA A 153 -6.47 -28.40 -11.36
CA ALA A 153 -6.21 -29.20 -12.55
C ALA A 153 -4.72 -29.38 -12.84
N ALA A 154 -3.93 -28.32 -12.75
CA ALA A 154 -2.48 -28.36 -12.94
C ALA A 154 -1.80 -29.24 -11.87
N HIS A 155 -2.27 -29.18 -10.64
CA HIS A 155 -1.76 -30.05 -9.56
C HIS A 155 -2.11 -31.52 -9.84
N GLU A 156 -3.33 -31.83 -10.28
CA GLU A 156 -3.74 -33.19 -10.60
C GLU A 156 -2.91 -33.77 -11.76
N GLU A 157 -2.59 -32.96 -12.78
CA GLU A 157 -1.71 -33.33 -13.89
C GLU A 157 -0.27 -33.56 -13.40
N ALA A 158 0.28 -32.66 -12.57
CA ALA A 158 1.62 -32.79 -12.01
C ALA A 158 1.78 -34.05 -11.15
N VAL A 159 0.83 -34.32 -10.25
CA VAL A 159 0.81 -35.53 -9.40
C VAL A 159 0.61 -36.77 -10.25
N GLY A 160 -0.20 -36.71 -11.32
CA GLY A 160 -0.34 -37.78 -12.31
C GLY A 160 0.99 -38.14 -12.96
N GLY A 161 1.71 -37.14 -13.45
CA GLY A 161 3.04 -37.31 -14.03
C GLY A 161 4.07 -37.94 -13.07
N LEU A 162 4.12 -37.42 -11.81
CA LEU A 162 5.02 -37.99 -10.78
C LEU A 162 4.72 -39.45 -10.49
N ARG A 163 3.44 -39.84 -10.49
CA ARG A 163 3.04 -41.24 -10.29
C ARG A 163 3.41 -42.13 -11.49
N GLU A 164 3.24 -41.62 -12.71
CA GLU A 164 3.62 -42.34 -13.94
C GLU A 164 5.13 -42.55 -13.99
N ASP A 165 5.94 -41.54 -13.68
CA ASP A 165 7.39 -41.61 -13.62
C ASP A 165 7.87 -42.62 -12.57
N ALA A 166 7.32 -42.56 -11.36
CA ALA A 166 7.65 -43.50 -10.30
C ALA A 166 7.21 -44.93 -10.64
N GLN A 167 6.07 -45.13 -11.28
CA GLN A 167 5.64 -46.44 -11.75
C GLN A 167 6.59 -46.99 -12.83
N GLY A 168 7.08 -46.13 -13.74
CA GLY A 168 8.11 -46.51 -14.72
C GLY A 168 9.39 -46.98 -14.07
N GLU A 169 9.89 -46.26 -13.05
CA GLU A 169 11.08 -46.67 -12.26
C GLU A 169 10.85 -47.99 -11.52
N LEU A 170 9.68 -48.21 -10.96
CA LEU A 170 9.32 -49.49 -10.31
C LEU A 170 9.24 -50.66 -11.29
N ASP A 171 8.69 -50.44 -12.46
CA ASP A 171 8.61 -51.45 -13.51
C ASP A 171 10.01 -51.80 -14.06
N GLU A 172 10.90 -50.82 -14.23
CA GLU A 172 12.30 -51.06 -14.58
C GLU A 172 13.04 -51.86 -13.51
N LEU A 173 12.88 -51.49 -12.22
CA LEU A 173 13.47 -52.20 -11.10
C LEU A 173 12.99 -53.67 -11.04
N SER A 174 11.67 -53.90 -11.21
CA SER A 174 11.08 -55.24 -11.20
C SER A 174 11.55 -56.10 -12.38
N SER A 175 11.68 -55.48 -13.55
CA SER A 175 12.23 -56.14 -14.76
C SER A 175 13.69 -56.54 -14.57
N HIS A 176 14.51 -55.61 -14.01
CA HIS A 176 15.91 -55.86 -13.71
C HIS A 176 16.09 -57.00 -12.71
N LEU A 177 15.31 -57.01 -11.62
CA LEU A 177 15.28 -58.09 -10.65
C LEU A 177 14.89 -59.43 -11.31
N GLY A 178 13.87 -59.43 -12.16
CA GLY A 178 13.43 -60.61 -12.88
C GLY A 178 14.55 -61.20 -13.74
N VAL A 179 15.30 -60.35 -14.47
CA VAL A 179 16.44 -60.78 -15.27
C VAL A 179 17.57 -61.32 -14.41
N GLN A 180 17.89 -60.69 -13.28
CA GLN A 180 18.95 -61.18 -12.36
C GLN A 180 18.60 -62.54 -11.78
N ILE A 181 17.35 -62.69 -11.28
CA ILE A 181 16.89 -63.98 -10.75
C ILE A 181 16.87 -65.06 -11.85
N ALA A 182 16.51 -64.74 -13.08
CA ALA A 182 16.54 -65.69 -14.21
C ALA A 182 17.96 -66.15 -14.50
N ASN A 183 18.92 -65.22 -14.55
CA ASN A 183 20.35 -65.53 -14.76
C ASN A 183 20.92 -66.40 -13.62
N LEU A 184 20.56 -66.11 -12.37
CA LEU A 184 20.98 -66.87 -11.19
C LEU A 184 20.42 -68.29 -11.24
N ASN A 185 19.13 -68.46 -11.60
CA ASN A 185 18.51 -69.76 -11.75
C ASN A 185 19.14 -70.59 -12.89
N GLU A 186 19.58 -69.96 -13.98
CA GLU A 186 20.29 -70.61 -15.05
C GLU A 186 21.70 -71.03 -14.64
N GLY A 187 22.37 -70.17 -13.89
CA GLY A 187 23.67 -70.49 -13.27
C GLY A 187 23.58 -71.66 -12.25
N GLU A 188 22.57 -71.67 -11.38
CA GLU A 188 22.30 -72.74 -10.42
C GLU A 188 22.07 -74.08 -11.15
N LYS A 189 21.25 -74.10 -12.23
CA LYS A 189 21.00 -75.27 -13.03
C LYS A 189 22.25 -75.79 -13.73
N SER A 190 23.05 -74.87 -14.29
CA SER A 190 24.31 -75.22 -14.95
C SER A 190 25.32 -75.82 -13.98
N LEU A 191 25.42 -75.27 -12.76
CA LEU A 191 26.31 -75.81 -11.72
C LEU A 191 25.80 -77.14 -11.20
N ALA A 192 24.48 -77.32 -11.01
CA ALA A 192 23.88 -78.60 -10.64
C ALA A 192 24.16 -79.68 -11.67
N ALA A 193 23.98 -79.38 -12.98
CA ALA A 193 24.32 -80.31 -14.03
C ALA A 193 25.81 -80.68 -14.06
N SER A 194 26.69 -79.75 -13.76
CA SER A 194 28.15 -80.03 -13.67
C SER A 194 28.50 -80.89 -12.45
N ILE A 195 27.80 -80.77 -11.34
CA ILE A 195 27.93 -81.63 -10.18
C ILE A 195 27.47 -83.06 -10.50
N GLU A 196 26.30 -83.18 -11.12
CA GLU A 196 25.79 -84.49 -11.54
C GLU A 196 26.73 -85.17 -12.53
N GLN A 197 27.25 -84.42 -13.57
CA GLN A 197 28.20 -84.95 -14.50
C GLN A 197 29.50 -85.43 -13.80
N ARG A 198 30.04 -84.61 -12.88
CA ARG A 198 31.23 -84.98 -12.08
C ARG A 198 30.98 -86.22 -11.24
N GLN A 199 29.79 -86.34 -10.60
CA GLN A 199 29.39 -87.50 -9.87
C GLN A 199 29.36 -88.78 -10.77
N GLN A 200 28.73 -88.67 -11.98
CA GLN A 200 28.68 -89.74 -12.93
C GLN A 200 30.08 -90.16 -13.44
N GLU A 201 30.95 -89.16 -13.70
CA GLU A 201 32.34 -89.47 -14.13
C GLU A 201 33.10 -90.13 -12.97
N GLN A 202 32.99 -89.68 -11.73
CA GLN A 202 33.66 -90.28 -10.58
C GLN A 202 33.11 -91.65 -10.25
N SER A 203 31.77 -91.82 -10.35
CA SER A 203 31.12 -93.13 -10.11
C SER A 203 31.47 -94.13 -11.19
N SER A 204 31.56 -93.71 -12.49
CA SER A 204 31.98 -94.57 -13.56
C SER A 204 33.48 -94.99 -13.48
N ALA A 205 34.34 -94.01 -13.09
CA ALA A 205 35.73 -94.30 -12.82
C ALA A 205 35.91 -95.24 -11.63
N LEU A 206 35.13 -95.02 -10.57
CA LEU A 206 35.12 -95.91 -9.39
C LEU A 206 34.72 -97.35 -9.77
N GLN A 207 33.65 -97.46 -10.59
CA GLN A 207 33.17 -98.77 -11.08
C GLN A 207 34.20 -99.44 -11.97
N GLN A 208 34.93 -98.74 -12.88
CA GLN A 208 36.00 -99.29 -13.67
C GLN A 208 37.17 -99.78 -12.87
N ASP A 209 37.58 -98.97 -11.82
CA ASP A 209 38.64 -99.35 -10.91
C ASP A 209 38.31 -100.62 -10.08
N TYR A 210 37.01 -100.67 -9.68
CA TYR A 210 36.45 -101.83 -8.95
C TYR A 210 36.44 -103.09 -9.85
N ASP A 211 35.92 -102.97 -11.09
CA ASP A 211 35.86 -104.08 -12.03
C ASP A 211 37.27 -104.59 -12.40
N ALA A 212 38.23 -103.65 -12.49
CA ALA A 212 39.63 -104.01 -12.73
C ALA A 212 40.28 -104.72 -11.51
N ALA A 213 40.03 -104.20 -10.29
CA ALA A 213 40.53 -104.85 -9.08
C ALA A 213 39.90 -106.23 -8.87
N ARG A 214 38.55 -106.33 -9.10
CA ARG A 214 37.80 -107.55 -8.95
C ARG A 214 38.21 -108.60 -9.98
N ALA A 215 38.52 -108.27 -11.21
CA ALA A 215 39.04 -109.16 -12.21
C ALA A 215 40.40 -109.74 -11.76
N LYS A 216 41.30 -108.89 -11.26
CA LYS A 216 42.62 -109.33 -10.77
C LYS A 216 42.46 -110.29 -9.60
N LEU A 217 41.55 -109.98 -8.66
CA LEU A 217 41.32 -110.90 -7.48
C LEU A 217 40.69 -112.21 -7.94
N ASN A 218 39.79 -112.21 -8.94
CA ASN A 218 39.19 -113.44 -9.46
C ASN A 218 40.18 -114.36 -10.20
N GLU A 219 41.18 -113.75 -10.93
CA GLU A 219 42.24 -114.50 -11.59
C GLU A 219 43.18 -115.21 -10.56
N LEU A 220 43.39 -114.60 -9.39
CA LEU A 220 44.25 -115.08 -8.39
C LEU A 220 43.51 -115.89 -7.25
N LYS A 221 42.24 -116.22 -7.46
CA LYS A 221 41.39 -116.92 -6.43
C LYS A 221 41.92 -118.34 -6.13
N GLY A 222 42.35 -118.46 -4.90
CA GLY A 222 42.90 -119.71 -4.38
C GLY A 222 44.44 -119.82 -4.42
N GLU A 223 45.13 -118.80 -5.00
CA GLU A 223 46.61 -118.67 -4.98
C GLU A 223 46.98 -117.46 -4.16
N SER A 224 48.28 -117.32 -3.74
CA SER A 224 48.81 -116.19 -3.03
C SER A 224 49.08 -115.04 -4.03
N ALA A 225 48.72 -113.78 -3.68
CA ALA A 225 48.98 -112.61 -4.54
C ALA A 225 50.46 -112.28 -4.65
N PRO A 226 51.05 -112.17 -5.86
CA PRO A 226 52.47 -111.88 -6.04
C PRO A 226 52.87 -110.46 -5.67
N GLU A 227 51.93 -109.51 -5.57
CA GLU A 227 52.09 -108.11 -5.19
C GLU A 227 50.87 -107.64 -4.41
N GLU A 228 51.02 -106.53 -3.68
CA GLU A 228 49.98 -105.90 -2.93
C GLU A 228 48.89 -105.36 -3.89
N ILE A 229 47.59 -105.74 -3.67
CA ILE A 229 46.48 -105.26 -4.45
C ILE A 229 45.76 -104.20 -3.62
N THR A 230 45.81 -102.97 -4.13
CA THR A 230 45.16 -101.82 -3.50
C THR A 230 43.97 -101.33 -4.39
N PHE A 231 42.91 -100.88 -3.69
CA PHE A 231 41.78 -100.20 -4.37
C PHE A 231 41.61 -98.81 -3.79
N ARG A 232 41.97 -97.80 -4.57
CA ARG A 232 41.87 -96.39 -4.15
C ARG A 232 42.50 -96.04 -2.79
N GLY A 233 43.63 -96.66 -2.47
CA GLY A 233 44.34 -96.45 -1.22
C GLY A 233 43.98 -97.45 -0.11
N HIS A 234 42.96 -98.27 -0.27
CA HIS A 234 42.63 -99.37 0.60
C HIS A 234 43.47 -100.58 0.16
N VAL A 235 44.25 -101.13 1.09
CA VAL A 235 44.98 -102.40 0.90
C VAL A 235 43.99 -103.55 1.05
N ILE A 236 43.65 -104.22 -0.05
CA ILE A 236 42.67 -105.33 -0.09
C ILE A 236 43.39 -106.67 0.18
N VAL A 237 44.60 -106.85 -0.42
CA VAL A 237 45.42 -108.06 -0.22
C VAL A 237 46.87 -107.62 -0.11
N GLU A 238 47.59 -108.07 0.97
CA GLU A 238 49.03 -107.87 1.09
C GLU A 238 49.84 -108.86 0.25
N ALA A 239 51.10 -108.56 -0.10
CA ALA A 239 51.94 -109.46 -0.89
C ALA A 239 52.13 -110.78 -0.16
N ASP A 240 52.12 -111.93 -0.88
CA ASP A 240 52.17 -113.30 -0.41
C ASP A 240 51.00 -113.83 0.37
N GLU A 241 49.90 -113.08 0.45
CA GLU A 241 48.60 -113.45 1.16
C GLU A 241 47.67 -114.19 0.17
N ALA A 242 47.00 -115.28 0.66
CA ALA A 242 46.05 -116.06 -0.14
C ALA A 242 44.77 -115.30 -0.37
N VAL A 243 44.34 -115.26 -1.69
CA VAL A 243 43.11 -114.59 -2.08
C VAL A 243 41.91 -115.52 -1.84
N ASN A 244 41.10 -115.19 -0.87
CA ASN A 244 39.90 -115.91 -0.45
C ASN A 244 38.61 -115.05 -0.60
N GLN A 245 37.44 -115.60 -0.29
CA GLN A 245 36.15 -114.86 -0.43
C GLN A 245 36.12 -113.65 0.48
N ASP A 246 36.75 -113.67 1.71
CA ASP A 246 36.75 -112.55 2.61
C ASP A 246 37.48 -111.32 1.97
N ARG A 247 38.42 -111.49 1.10
CA ARG A 247 39.15 -110.42 0.43
C ARG A 247 38.31 -109.84 -0.72
N LEU A 248 37.46 -110.60 -1.40
CA LEU A 248 36.44 -110.08 -2.33
C LEU A 248 35.37 -109.24 -1.58
N ASP A 249 34.94 -109.78 -0.41
CA ASP A 249 33.98 -109.05 0.46
C ASP A 249 34.58 -107.70 0.97
N ALA A 250 35.91 -107.70 1.33
CA ALA A 250 36.65 -106.50 1.69
C ALA A 250 36.75 -105.48 0.55
N LEU A 251 36.91 -105.95 -0.75
CA LEU A 251 36.80 -105.03 -1.90
C LEU A 251 35.41 -104.48 -2.12
N ASP A 252 34.38 -105.32 -1.87
CA ASP A 252 32.98 -104.89 -1.99
C ASP A 252 32.65 -103.83 -0.94
N GLU A 253 33.23 -104.03 0.30
CA GLU A 253 33.06 -103.01 1.37
C GLU A 253 33.80 -101.71 1.09
N ALA A 254 35.06 -101.75 0.66
CA ALA A 254 35.87 -100.60 0.27
C ALA A 254 35.24 -99.88 -0.95
N TYR A 255 34.62 -100.59 -1.91
CA TYR A 255 33.86 -99.94 -2.98
C TYR A 255 32.61 -99.21 -2.46
N ARG A 256 31.86 -99.82 -1.55
CA ARG A 256 30.71 -99.13 -0.96
C ARG A 256 31.09 -97.84 -0.17
N ASP A 257 32.18 -97.95 0.65
CA ASP A 257 32.71 -96.79 1.38
C ASP A 257 33.12 -95.65 0.44
N GLU A 258 33.78 -95.93 -0.66
CA GLU A 258 34.20 -94.96 -1.64
C GLU A 258 33.00 -94.43 -2.49
N ALA A 259 31.99 -95.27 -2.78
CA ALA A 259 30.76 -94.85 -3.39
C ALA A 259 29.91 -93.91 -2.55
N GLU A 260 29.83 -94.25 -1.22
CA GLU A 260 29.18 -93.37 -0.21
C GLU A 260 29.90 -92.01 -0.11
N LYS A 261 31.26 -92.00 -0.18
CA LYS A 261 32.01 -90.73 -0.19
C LYS A 261 31.76 -89.87 -1.44
N VAL A 262 31.71 -90.50 -2.58
CA VAL A 262 31.38 -89.78 -3.85
C VAL A 262 29.96 -89.20 -3.82
N GLU A 263 29.00 -90.00 -3.33
CA GLU A 263 27.61 -89.55 -3.14
C GLU A 263 27.49 -88.44 -2.08
N ALA A 264 28.19 -88.57 -0.96
CA ALA A 264 28.19 -87.56 0.10
C ALA A 264 28.77 -86.21 -0.35
N VAL A 265 29.89 -86.23 -1.14
CA VAL A 265 30.51 -85.05 -1.71
C VAL A 265 29.55 -84.36 -2.71
N ALA A 266 28.97 -85.16 -3.63
CA ALA A 266 27.99 -84.63 -4.59
C ALA A 266 26.76 -84.02 -3.94
N THR A 267 26.24 -84.68 -2.89
CA THR A 267 25.13 -84.17 -2.08
C THR A 267 25.47 -82.91 -1.34
N SER A 268 26.70 -82.85 -0.77
CA SER A 268 27.19 -81.66 -0.08
C SER A 268 27.39 -80.47 -1.06
N ASP A 269 27.93 -80.73 -2.23
CA ASP A 269 28.11 -79.71 -3.25
C ASP A 269 26.76 -79.23 -3.80
N ALA A 270 25.79 -80.11 -4.01
CA ALA A 270 24.43 -79.75 -4.44
C ALA A 270 23.68 -78.93 -3.39
N THR A 271 23.73 -79.33 -2.14
CA THR A 271 23.10 -78.59 -1.02
C THR A 271 23.81 -77.23 -0.80
N GLY A 272 25.13 -77.15 -0.97
CA GLY A 272 25.89 -75.92 -0.92
C GLY A 272 25.50 -74.95 -2.06
N ASN A 273 25.37 -75.47 -3.27
CA ASN A 273 24.91 -74.64 -4.42
C ASN A 273 23.50 -74.08 -4.20
N GLU A 274 22.55 -74.91 -3.77
CA GLU A 274 21.18 -74.51 -3.47
C GLU A 274 21.11 -73.45 -2.35
N ALA A 275 21.91 -73.60 -1.29
CA ALA A 275 21.98 -72.65 -0.21
C ALA A 275 22.62 -71.31 -0.67
N MET A 276 23.68 -71.34 -1.47
CA MET A 276 24.31 -70.12 -2.02
C MET A 276 23.35 -69.37 -2.95
N ALA A 277 22.71 -70.07 -3.88
CA ALA A 277 21.73 -69.49 -4.79
C ALA A 277 20.50 -68.90 -4.05
N GLY A 278 20.08 -69.60 -2.98
CA GLY A 278 19.00 -69.07 -2.09
C GLY A 278 19.41 -67.79 -1.38
N ALA A 279 20.61 -67.72 -0.78
CA ALA A 279 21.09 -66.53 -0.14
C ALA A 279 21.27 -65.33 -1.09
N GLU A 280 21.75 -65.60 -2.31
CA GLU A 280 21.89 -64.55 -3.33
C GLU A 280 20.55 -64.05 -3.85
N ARG A 281 19.52 -64.91 -3.99
CA ARG A 281 18.13 -64.50 -4.30
C ARG A 281 17.56 -63.63 -3.17
N ASP A 282 17.74 -64.01 -1.92
CA ASP A 282 17.26 -63.24 -0.76
C ASP A 282 17.92 -61.88 -0.72
N GLN A 283 19.21 -61.78 -1.05
CA GLN A 283 19.92 -60.51 -1.11
C GLN A 283 19.40 -59.62 -2.25
N LEU A 284 19.22 -60.15 -3.43
CA LEU A 284 18.67 -59.40 -4.61
C LEU A 284 17.26 -58.91 -4.34
N THR A 285 16.40 -59.73 -3.68
CA THR A 285 15.04 -59.31 -3.32
C THR A 285 15.06 -58.21 -2.26
N TYR A 286 15.96 -58.33 -1.27
CA TYR A 286 16.12 -57.26 -0.27
C TYR A 286 16.59 -55.95 -0.85
N GLU A 287 17.59 -55.96 -1.77
CA GLU A 287 18.08 -54.78 -2.48
C GLU A 287 17.00 -54.13 -3.35
N ALA A 288 16.15 -54.94 -3.96
CA ALA A 288 15.01 -54.45 -4.75
C ALA A 288 13.92 -53.86 -3.88
N ASP A 289 13.61 -54.47 -2.74
CA ASP A 289 12.64 -53.93 -1.78
C ASP A 289 13.11 -52.60 -1.15
N GLU A 290 14.42 -52.50 -0.87
CA GLU A 290 15.03 -51.22 -0.43
C GLU A 290 14.95 -50.14 -1.52
N GLY A 291 15.25 -50.53 -2.76
CA GLY A 291 15.09 -49.63 -3.92
C GLY A 291 13.65 -49.17 -4.13
N ARG A 292 12.70 -50.07 -4.02
CA ARG A 292 11.27 -49.75 -4.08
C ARG A 292 10.85 -48.77 -2.97
N SER A 293 11.24 -49.01 -1.72
CA SER A 293 10.92 -48.14 -0.60
C SER A 293 11.48 -46.73 -0.81
N LYS A 294 12.70 -46.60 -1.35
CA LYS A 294 13.29 -45.29 -1.69
C LYS A 294 12.53 -44.53 -2.79
N ILE A 295 12.01 -45.23 -3.79
CA ILE A 295 11.20 -44.62 -4.84
C ILE A 295 9.86 -44.14 -4.27
N GLU A 296 9.20 -44.99 -3.46
CA GLU A 296 7.93 -44.66 -2.81
C GLU A 296 8.08 -43.47 -1.85
N GLU A 297 9.12 -43.43 -1.00
CA GLU A 297 9.41 -42.29 -0.11
C GLU A 297 9.66 -41.00 -0.88
N ARG A 298 10.44 -41.03 -1.97
CA ARG A 298 10.70 -39.87 -2.82
C ARG A 298 9.43 -39.37 -3.49
N LEU A 299 8.57 -40.27 -3.97
CA LEU A 299 7.29 -39.94 -4.56
C LEU A 299 6.37 -39.24 -3.54
N GLU A 300 6.29 -39.79 -2.32
CA GLU A 300 5.48 -39.17 -1.24
C GLU A 300 5.99 -37.78 -0.86
N GLU A 301 7.31 -37.57 -0.84
CA GLU A 301 7.91 -36.27 -0.56
C GLU A 301 7.57 -35.27 -1.67
N GLN A 302 7.71 -35.63 -2.93
CA GLN A 302 7.39 -34.78 -4.09
C GLN A 302 5.89 -34.45 -4.17
N ILE A 303 5.02 -35.39 -3.88
CA ILE A 303 3.57 -35.15 -3.81
C ILE A 303 3.25 -34.16 -2.68
N ARG A 304 3.88 -34.32 -1.51
CA ARG A 304 3.69 -33.42 -0.37
C ARG A 304 4.16 -32.00 -0.66
N GLU A 305 5.28 -31.84 -1.38
CA GLU A 305 5.75 -30.53 -1.82
C GLU A 305 4.77 -29.89 -2.82
N ALA A 306 4.30 -30.63 -3.81
CA ALA A 306 3.32 -30.17 -4.78
C ALA A 306 1.97 -29.79 -4.12
N GLU A 307 1.53 -30.55 -3.12
CA GLU A 307 0.34 -30.23 -2.32
C GLU A 307 0.53 -28.93 -1.52
N ALA A 308 1.70 -28.73 -0.91
CA ALA A 308 2.00 -27.53 -0.16
C ALA A 308 2.02 -26.27 -1.05
N GLU A 309 2.61 -26.36 -2.24
CA GLU A 309 2.59 -25.26 -3.22
C GLU A 309 1.18 -24.92 -3.69
N ARG A 310 0.36 -25.95 -3.99
CA ARG A 310 -1.06 -25.78 -4.34
C ARG A 310 -1.83 -25.08 -3.21
N ASP A 311 -1.69 -25.56 -1.98
CA ASP A 311 -2.41 -25.04 -0.82
C ASP A 311 -2.00 -23.60 -0.50
N GLU A 312 -0.72 -23.26 -0.65
CA GLU A 312 -0.22 -21.90 -0.49
C GLU A 312 -0.81 -20.96 -1.55
N ALA A 313 -0.83 -21.36 -2.82
CA ALA A 313 -1.42 -20.58 -3.92
C ALA A 313 -2.93 -20.38 -3.73
N ILE A 314 -3.68 -21.44 -3.41
CA ILE A 314 -5.13 -21.36 -3.15
C ILE A 314 -5.41 -20.47 -1.93
N LYS A 315 -4.63 -20.59 -0.87
CA LYS A 315 -4.77 -19.76 0.33
C LYS A 315 -4.50 -18.30 0.02
N ALA A 316 -3.43 -17.99 -0.70
CA ALA A 316 -3.08 -16.63 -1.10
C ALA A 316 -4.20 -15.96 -1.90
N VAL A 317 -4.84 -16.69 -2.81
CA VAL A 317 -5.96 -16.20 -3.63
C VAL A 317 -7.26 -16.06 -2.81
N ASN A 318 -7.55 -17.02 -1.90
CA ASN A 318 -8.75 -16.97 -1.05
C ASN A 318 -8.69 -15.89 0.03
N GLU A 319 -7.50 -15.54 0.51
CA GLU A 319 -7.31 -14.47 1.49
C GLU A 319 -7.44 -13.07 0.89
N LEU A 320 -7.42 -12.94 -0.45
CA LEU A 320 -7.62 -11.66 -1.13
C LEU A 320 -9.03 -11.10 -0.88
N LYS A 321 -9.07 -9.88 -0.36
CA LYS A 321 -10.33 -9.16 -0.11
C LYS A 321 -10.22 -7.71 -0.58
N GLU A 322 -11.34 -7.16 -1.04
CA GLU A 322 -11.42 -5.72 -1.28
C GLU A 322 -11.04 -4.94 0.00
N LEU A 323 -10.41 -3.79 -0.18
CA LEU A 323 -9.87 -2.94 0.88
C LEU A 323 -8.75 -3.58 1.73
N GLN A 324 -8.23 -4.73 1.34
CA GLN A 324 -7.04 -5.31 1.94
C GLN A 324 -5.82 -4.44 1.63
N ILE A 325 -4.93 -4.31 2.62
CA ILE A 325 -3.73 -3.51 2.49
C ILE A 325 -2.53 -4.43 2.41
N LEU A 326 -1.83 -4.34 1.29
CA LEU A 326 -0.66 -5.16 0.98
C LEU A 326 0.62 -4.32 1.13
N THR A 327 1.66 -4.94 1.64
CA THR A 327 3.02 -4.40 1.57
C THR A 327 3.58 -4.54 0.15
N GLU A 328 4.68 -3.86 -0.16
CA GLU A 328 5.35 -4.00 -1.47
C GLU A 328 5.78 -5.45 -1.76
N THR A 329 6.26 -6.17 -0.73
CA THR A 329 6.66 -7.58 -0.82
C THR A 329 5.46 -8.47 -1.12
N GLN A 330 4.41 -8.39 -0.32
CA GLN A 330 3.17 -9.15 -0.54
C GLN A 330 2.52 -8.87 -1.91
N TYR A 331 2.57 -7.63 -2.38
CA TYR A 331 2.03 -7.29 -3.70
C TYR A 331 2.84 -7.94 -4.84
N ARG A 332 4.18 -8.01 -4.71
CA ARG A 332 5.03 -8.69 -5.69
C ARG A 332 4.82 -10.19 -5.68
N GLU A 333 4.85 -10.80 -4.50
CA GLU A 333 4.59 -12.23 -4.31
C GLU A 333 3.23 -12.63 -4.92
N LEU A 334 2.18 -11.84 -4.64
CA LEU A 334 0.86 -12.08 -5.23
C LEU A 334 0.82 -11.89 -6.76
N ASN A 335 1.56 -10.91 -7.31
CA ASN A 335 1.63 -10.71 -8.75
C ASN A 335 2.44 -11.80 -9.48
N GLU A 336 3.34 -12.49 -8.79
CA GLU A 336 4.07 -13.64 -9.32
C GLU A 336 3.21 -14.91 -9.29
N LEU A 337 2.42 -15.08 -8.23
CA LEU A 337 1.56 -16.25 -8.01
C LEU A 337 0.23 -16.18 -8.76
N VAL A 338 -0.32 -14.99 -8.99
CA VAL A 338 -1.70 -14.78 -9.47
C VAL A 338 -1.68 -14.10 -10.85
N PRO A 339 -2.35 -14.65 -11.87
CA PRO A 339 -2.46 -14.03 -13.19
C PRO A 339 -3.03 -12.61 -13.15
N PRO A 340 -2.61 -11.75 -14.11
CA PRO A 340 -3.16 -10.41 -14.20
C PRO A 340 -4.67 -10.46 -14.54
N GLY A 341 -5.48 -9.73 -13.75
CA GLY A 341 -6.93 -9.63 -13.97
C GLY A 341 -7.75 -10.07 -12.78
N ILE A 342 -7.27 -10.98 -11.94
CA ILE A 342 -8.01 -11.49 -10.77
C ILE A 342 -8.18 -10.41 -9.70
N PHE A 343 -7.18 -9.56 -9.50
CA PHE A 343 -7.29 -8.42 -8.59
C PHE A 343 -6.64 -7.16 -9.15
N LYS A 344 -7.15 -6.01 -8.72
CA LYS A 344 -6.53 -4.72 -8.96
C LYS A 344 -6.11 -4.12 -7.64
N ALA A 345 -4.89 -3.65 -7.54
CA ALA A 345 -4.40 -2.93 -6.38
C ALA A 345 -3.65 -1.66 -6.80
N GLY A 346 -3.83 -0.60 -6.04
CA GLY A 346 -3.22 0.69 -6.32
C GLY A 346 -2.72 1.38 -5.08
N MET A 347 -1.96 2.45 -5.27
CA MET A 347 -1.43 3.29 -4.19
C MET A 347 -1.98 4.70 -4.27
N GLY A 348 -1.92 5.41 -3.14
CA GLY A 348 -2.22 6.84 -3.08
C GLY A 348 -3.71 7.16 -3.08
N ALA A 349 -4.00 8.45 -3.25
CA ALA A 349 -5.37 8.94 -3.28
C ALA A 349 -6.15 8.51 -4.54
N GLU A 350 -5.45 8.13 -5.61
CA GLU A 350 -6.02 7.63 -6.85
C GLU A 350 -6.78 6.32 -6.61
N ALA A 351 -6.13 5.32 -6.03
CA ALA A 351 -6.77 4.03 -5.69
C ALA A 351 -7.98 4.21 -4.76
N VAL A 352 -7.87 5.11 -3.78
CA VAL A 352 -8.98 5.40 -2.86
C VAL A 352 -10.11 6.14 -3.58
N HIS A 353 -9.80 7.06 -4.51
CA HIS A 353 -10.78 7.78 -5.31
C HIS A 353 -11.57 6.82 -6.20
N ASP A 354 -10.88 5.93 -6.91
CA ASP A 354 -11.47 4.96 -7.81
C ASP A 354 -12.41 4.01 -7.05
N TYR A 355 -11.96 3.47 -5.94
CA TYR A 355 -12.82 2.64 -5.09
C TYR A 355 -14.06 3.38 -4.58
N VAL A 356 -13.87 4.61 -4.07
CA VAL A 356 -14.95 5.42 -3.50
C VAL A 356 -15.95 5.88 -4.55
N SER A 357 -15.50 6.09 -5.80
CA SER A 357 -16.37 6.54 -6.89
C SER A 357 -17.17 5.41 -7.54
N THR A 358 -16.61 4.18 -7.60
CA THR A 358 -17.19 3.06 -8.34
C THR A 358 -17.91 2.03 -7.47
N ARG A 359 -17.39 1.78 -6.26
CA ARG A 359 -17.85 0.66 -5.41
C ARG A 359 -18.70 1.08 -4.20
N ILE A 360 -18.68 2.35 -3.80
CA ILE A 360 -19.42 2.79 -2.61
C ILE A 360 -20.86 3.16 -2.95
N ASP A 361 -21.80 2.33 -2.51
CA ASP A 361 -23.21 2.66 -2.40
C ASP A 361 -23.55 2.97 -0.92
N LEU A 362 -23.91 4.25 -0.67
CA LEU A 362 -24.25 4.73 0.68
C LEU A 362 -25.56 4.11 1.21
N ASP A 363 -26.49 3.77 0.33
CA ASP A 363 -27.78 3.17 0.74
C ASP A 363 -27.56 1.73 1.21
N GLN A 364 -26.82 0.93 0.45
CA GLN A 364 -26.49 -0.44 0.81
C GLN A 364 -25.67 -0.50 2.11
N ILE A 365 -24.61 0.32 2.22
CA ILE A 365 -23.78 0.37 3.45
C ILE A 365 -24.61 0.79 4.66
N ALA A 366 -25.60 1.69 4.50
CA ALA A 366 -26.45 2.10 5.61
C ALA A 366 -27.36 0.94 6.07
N LEU A 367 -27.86 0.12 5.16
CA LEU A 367 -28.64 -1.08 5.47
C LEU A 367 -27.79 -2.12 6.21
N ASP A 368 -26.61 -2.44 5.69
CA ASP A 368 -25.70 -3.41 6.30
C ASP A 368 -25.27 -2.99 7.71
N LEU A 369 -24.98 -1.70 7.91
CA LEU A 369 -24.62 -1.18 9.23
C LEU A 369 -25.79 -1.22 10.22
N ARG A 370 -27.03 -1.06 9.75
CA ARG A 370 -28.22 -1.20 10.60
C ARG A 370 -28.45 -2.65 11.04
N THR A 371 -28.23 -3.62 10.15
CA THR A 371 -28.28 -5.05 10.49
C THR A 371 -27.16 -5.42 11.48
N GLN A 372 -25.95 -4.91 11.28
CA GLN A 372 -24.82 -5.11 12.20
C GLN A 372 -25.06 -4.52 13.60
N MET A 373 -25.88 -3.49 13.72
CA MET A 373 -26.26 -2.92 15.03
C MET A 373 -27.14 -3.87 15.87
N GLN A 374 -27.78 -4.86 15.26
CA GLN A 374 -28.59 -5.86 15.95
C GLN A 374 -27.75 -7.01 16.54
N THR A 375 -26.44 -7.01 16.31
CA THR A 375 -25.51 -8.04 16.78
C THR A 375 -25.26 -7.90 18.29
N ASP A 376 -25.09 -9.00 19.00
CA ASP A 376 -24.90 -9.07 20.45
C ASP A 376 -23.56 -8.45 20.94
N SER A 377 -22.56 -8.30 20.06
CA SER A 377 -21.27 -7.73 20.41
C SER A 377 -21.34 -6.20 20.57
N GLU A 378 -21.18 -5.71 21.80
CA GLU A 378 -21.18 -4.27 22.13
C GLU A 378 -20.09 -3.49 21.36
N VAL A 379 -18.92 -4.07 21.16
CA VAL A 379 -17.80 -3.45 20.43
C VAL A 379 -18.15 -3.27 18.96
N LYS A 380 -18.69 -4.31 18.32
CA LYS A 380 -19.13 -4.26 16.91
C LYS A 380 -20.25 -3.23 16.74
N ARG A 381 -21.24 -3.24 17.67
CA ARG A 381 -22.34 -2.27 17.68
C ARG A 381 -21.85 -0.83 17.80
N LYS A 382 -20.93 -0.52 18.73
CA LYS A 382 -20.34 0.81 18.88
C LYS A 382 -19.58 1.27 17.62
N LYS A 383 -18.88 0.36 16.96
CA LYS A 383 -18.19 0.63 15.70
C LYS A 383 -19.19 0.93 14.57
N ALA A 384 -20.21 0.09 14.41
CA ALA A 384 -21.28 0.26 13.42
C ALA A 384 -22.00 1.61 13.59
N VAL A 385 -22.36 2.01 14.83
CA VAL A 385 -22.99 3.31 15.12
C VAL A 385 -22.12 4.48 14.68
N LYS A 386 -20.81 4.43 14.92
CA LYS A 386 -19.90 5.50 14.50
C LYS A 386 -19.80 5.60 12.98
N ARG A 387 -19.76 4.47 12.26
CA ARG A 387 -19.75 4.43 10.81
C ARG A 387 -21.07 4.92 10.23
N LEU A 388 -22.20 4.40 10.72
CA LEU A 388 -23.53 4.77 10.28
C LEU A 388 -23.78 6.28 10.38
N ARG A 389 -23.28 6.93 11.45
CA ARG A 389 -23.41 8.40 11.62
C ARG A 389 -22.73 9.16 10.47
N VAL A 390 -21.60 8.69 9.96
CA VAL A 390 -20.90 9.32 8.83
C VAL A 390 -21.63 9.06 7.52
N VAL A 391 -22.04 7.83 7.29
CA VAL A 391 -22.79 7.43 6.08
C VAL A 391 -24.11 8.19 5.97
N GLU A 392 -24.90 8.23 7.05
CA GLU A 392 -26.15 8.97 7.09
C GLU A 392 -25.96 10.49 6.93
N ALA A 393 -24.89 11.05 7.47
CA ALA A 393 -24.57 12.45 7.27
C ALA A 393 -24.27 12.79 5.80
N LEU A 394 -23.50 11.93 5.10
CA LEU A 394 -23.25 12.07 3.66
C LEU A 394 -24.54 11.90 2.85
N ARG A 395 -25.31 10.87 3.14
CA ARG A 395 -26.58 10.57 2.47
C ARG A 395 -27.58 11.73 2.59
N LYS A 396 -27.83 12.23 3.82
CA LYS A 396 -28.76 13.32 4.08
C LYS A 396 -28.33 14.67 3.51
N SER A 397 -27.02 14.92 3.46
CA SER A 397 -26.48 16.19 2.92
C SER A 397 -26.40 16.21 1.41
N GLY A 398 -26.49 15.06 0.72
CA GLY A 398 -26.28 14.91 -0.71
C GLY A 398 -24.82 15.07 -1.14
N ASN A 399 -23.87 15.03 -0.19
CA ASN A 399 -22.47 15.09 -0.51
C ASN A 399 -21.97 13.72 -0.95
N LYS A 400 -21.32 13.67 -2.11
CA LYS A 400 -20.72 12.44 -2.62
C LYS A 400 -19.38 12.17 -1.93
N PRO A 401 -19.10 10.92 -1.53
CA PRO A 401 -17.87 10.56 -0.81
C PRO A 401 -16.57 10.88 -1.55
N HIS A 402 -16.52 10.72 -2.88
CA HIS A 402 -15.35 11.04 -3.69
C HIS A 402 -14.97 12.52 -3.70
N TRP A 403 -15.88 13.44 -3.29
CA TRP A 403 -15.55 14.86 -3.12
C TRP A 403 -14.59 15.14 -1.96
N MET A 404 -14.30 14.14 -1.11
CA MET A 404 -13.25 14.22 -0.11
C MET A 404 -11.83 14.08 -0.72
N ILE A 405 -11.74 13.81 -2.01
CA ILE A 405 -10.50 13.67 -2.77
C ILE A 405 -10.52 14.70 -3.90
N PHE A 406 -9.51 15.55 -3.94
CA PHE A 406 -9.42 16.61 -4.95
C PHE A 406 -8.85 16.09 -6.25
N THR A 407 -9.51 16.40 -7.36
CA THR A 407 -8.98 16.37 -8.72
C THR A 407 -8.68 17.78 -9.23
N ALA A 408 -9.42 18.78 -8.73
CA ALA A 408 -9.19 20.19 -8.98
C ALA A 408 -9.09 20.94 -7.65
N LEU A 409 -8.09 21.81 -7.49
CA LEU A 409 -7.84 22.58 -6.27
C LEU A 409 -8.26 24.04 -6.49
N PRO A 410 -9.11 24.64 -5.63
CA PRO A 410 -9.51 26.03 -5.77
C PRO A 410 -8.36 26.97 -5.36
N VAL A 411 -8.20 28.06 -6.12
CA VAL A 411 -7.26 29.15 -5.81
C VAL A 411 -8.05 30.37 -5.38
N ILE A 412 -7.83 30.81 -4.15
CA ILE A 412 -8.53 31.96 -3.59
C ILE A 412 -8.13 33.27 -4.28
N PRO A 413 -9.00 34.28 -4.31
CA PRO A 413 -8.72 35.56 -4.94
C PRO A 413 -7.43 36.21 -4.48
N PRO A 414 -6.70 36.95 -5.36
CA PRO A 414 -5.40 37.56 -5.03
C PRO A 414 -5.43 38.54 -3.86
N GLU A 415 -6.50 39.30 -3.69
CA GLU A 415 -6.62 40.25 -2.59
C GLU A 415 -6.81 39.62 -1.22
N LEU A 416 -7.22 38.36 -1.16
CA LEU A 416 -7.27 37.58 0.08
C LEU A 416 -5.90 36.97 0.46
N ARG A 417 -4.91 37.03 -0.46
CA ARG A 417 -3.51 36.63 -0.28
C ARG A 417 -2.55 37.66 -0.88
N PRO A 418 -2.60 38.90 -0.37
CA PRO A 418 -1.94 40.04 -1.01
C PRO A 418 -0.42 39.91 -1.05
N MET A 419 0.16 40.60 -2.04
CA MET A 419 1.58 40.82 -2.16
C MET A 419 1.80 42.34 -2.26
N VAL A 420 2.49 42.92 -1.29
CA VAL A 420 2.66 44.37 -1.14
C VAL A 420 4.14 44.72 -1.23
N GLN A 421 4.46 45.74 -1.99
CA GLN A 421 5.79 46.29 -2.04
C GLN A 421 6.02 47.18 -0.80
N LEU A 422 7.11 46.91 -0.08
CA LEU A 422 7.60 47.70 1.04
C LEU A 422 8.58 48.77 0.55
N ASP A 423 8.80 49.77 1.41
CA ASP A 423 9.85 50.74 1.21
C ASP A 423 11.22 50.04 1.05
N GLY A 424 12.03 50.47 0.07
CA GLY A 424 13.29 49.81 -0.28
C GLY A 424 13.17 48.66 -1.29
N GLY A 425 12.05 48.54 -1.99
CA GLY A 425 11.87 47.60 -3.13
C GLY A 425 11.67 46.15 -2.76
N ARG A 426 11.58 45.81 -1.47
CA ARG A 426 11.25 44.47 -0.97
C ARG A 426 9.75 44.22 -1.01
N PHE A 427 9.36 42.94 -1.20
CA PHE A 427 7.95 42.53 -1.19
C PHE A 427 7.59 41.77 0.08
N ALA A 428 6.49 42.15 0.71
CA ALA A 428 5.82 41.34 1.69
C ALA A 428 4.73 40.53 1.00
N THR A 429 4.72 39.24 1.20
CA THR A 429 3.75 38.34 0.59
C THR A 429 3.05 37.50 1.64
N SER A 430 1.79 37.13 1.38
CA SER A 430 1.10 36.14 2.20
C SER A 430 1.75 34.77 2.07
N ASP A 431 1.83 34.03 3.17
CA ASP A 431 2.36 32.66 3.22
C ASP A 431 1.62 31.70 2.25
N LEU A 432 0.34 31.96 1.98
CA LEU A 432 -0.45 31.19 1.03
C LEU A 432 0.12 31.19 -0.39
N ASN A 433 0.74 32.30 -0.82
CA ASN A 433 1.35 32.37 -2.13
C ASN A 433 2.53 31.39 -2.25
N ASP A 434 3.34 31.24 -1.21
CA ASP A 434 4.44 30.27 -1.20
C ASP A 434 3.92 28.81 -1.19
N LEU A 435 2.87 28.55 -0.42
CA LEU A 435 2.23 27.24 -0.40
C LEU A 435 1.60 26.89 -1.76
N TYR A 436 0.87 27.81 -2.43
CA TYR A 436 0.36 27.60 -3.77
C TYR A 436 1.47 27.38 -4.80
N ARG A 437 2.56 28.16 -4.73
CA ARG A 437 3.72 27.97 -5.62
C ARG A 437 4.32 26.59 -5.49
N ARG A 438 4.41 26.04 -4.26
CA ARG A 438 4.91 24.69 -4.01
C ARG A 438 3.99 23.64 -4.66
N VAL A 439 2.68 23.80 -4.52
CA VAL A 439 1.70 22.91 -5.16
C VAL A 439 1.85 22.94 -6.68
N ILE A 440 1.87 24.12 -7.30
CA ILE A 440 1.98 24.27 -8.76
C ILE A 440 3.30 23.68 -9.27
N ASN A 441 4.42 23.95 -8.60
CA ASN A 441 5.72 23.39 -8.98
C ASN A 441 5.73 21.86 -8.95
N ARG A 442 5.18 21.24 -7.89
CA ARG A 442 5.06 19.78 -7.79
C ARG A 442 4.12 19.21 -8.85
N ASN A 443 2.98 19.87 -9.06
CA ASN A 443 2.01 19.46 -10.06
C ASN A 443 2.59 19.51 -11.48
N ASN A 444 3.26 20.60 -11.85
CA ASN A 444 3.89 20.74 -13.17
C ASN A 444 5.03 19.73 -13.38
N ARG A 445 5.80 19.46 -12.32
CA ARG A 445 6.84 18.45 -12.37
C ARG A 445 6.26 17.05 -12.55
N LEU A 446 5.17 16.73 -11.85
CA LEU A 446 4.46 15.47 -12.01
C LEU A 446 3.88 15.32 -13.42
N LYS A 447 3.20 16.36 -13.97
CA LYS A 447 2.71 16.35 -15.35
C LYS A 447 3.83 16.00 -16.33
N ARG A 448 4.98 16.68 -16.23
CA ARG A 448 6.15 16.41 -17.10
C ARG A 448 6.70 14.99 -16.93
N LEU A 449 6.76 14.44 -15.72
CA LEU A 449 7.24 13.08 -15.48
C LEU A 449 6.29 12.03 -16.10
N LEU A 450 4.99 12.26 -16.02
CA LEU A 450 3.98 11.40 -16.65
C LEU A 450 4.07 11.46 -18.19
N GLU A 451 4.23 12.65 -18.76
CA GLU A 451 4.42 12.85 -20.22
C GLU A 451 5.69 12.16 -20.74
N LEU A 452 6.76 12.14 -19.95
CA LEU A 452 8.04 11.52 -20.30
C LEU A 452 8.10 10.01 -20.03
N GLY A 453 7.05 9.40 -19.47
CA GLY A 453 7.07 7.98 -19.11
C GLY A 453 8.13 7.63 -18.06
N ALA A 454 8.34 8.48 -17.07
CA ALA A 454 9.36 8.28 -16.04
C ALA A 454 9.10 7.00 -15.20
N PRO A 455 10.14 6.36 -14.64
CA PRO A 455 9.99 5.16 -13.80
C PRO A 455 9.01 5.38 -12.64
N ASP A 456 8.21 4.35 -12.34
CA ASP A 456 7.14 4.39 -11.32
C ASP A 456 7.61 4.89 -9.96
N ILE A 457 8.81 4.53 -9.53
CA ILE A 457 9.38 4.95 -8.24
C ILE A 457 9.48 6.48 -8.17
N ILE A 458 9.89 7.13 -9.25
CA ILE A 458 10.02 8.59 -9.33
C ILE A 458 8.63 9.23 -9.35
N VAL A 459 7.71 8.68 -10.14
CA VAL A 459 6.32 9.15 -10.24
C VAL A 459 5.61 9.03 -8.88
N ARG A 460 5.72 7.90 -8.20
CA ARG A 460 5.15 7.67 -6.85
C ARG A 460 5.70 8.67 -5.83
N ASN A 461 6.99 8.93 -5.86
CA ASN A 461 7.61 9.91 -4.96
C ASN A 461 7.09 11.34 -5.23
N GLU A 462 6.93 11.75 -6.49
CA GLU A 462 6.40 13.07 -6.83
C GLU A 462 4.89 13.18 -6.51
N LYS A 463 4.09 12.12 -6.75
CA LYS A 463 2.69 12.04 -6.29
C LYS A 463 2.59 12.22 -4.76
N ARG A 464 3.47 11.57 -3.99
CA ARG A 464 3.55 11.74 -2.53
C ARG A 464 3.89 13.17 -2.13
N MET A 465 4.88 13.78 -2.80
CA MET A 465 5.26 15.17 -2.53
C MET A 465 4.16 16.17 -2.90
N LEU A 466 3.36 15.89 -3.93
CA LEU A 466 2.17 16.68 -4.28
C LEU A 466 1.11 16.58 -3.17
N GLN A 467 0.82 15.38 -2.67
CA GLN A 467 -0.08 15.16 -1.53
C GLN A 467 0.40 15.97 -0.31
N GLU A 468 1.68 15.92 0.04
CA GLU A 468 2.26 16.68 1.16
C GLU A 468 2.17 18.20 0.96
N ALA A 469 2.35 18.68 -0.27
CA ALA A 469 2.23 20.10 -0.59
C ALA A 469 0.79 20.63 -0.43
N VAL A 470 -0.20 19.85 -0.86
CA VAL A 470 -1.63 20.18 -0.67
C VAL A 470 -2.02 20.09 0.79
N ASP A 471 -1.54 19.10 1.52
CA ASP A 471 -1.77 18.99 2.97
C ASP A 471 -1.25 20.22 3.72
N ALA A 472 -0.05 20.70 3.38
CA ALA A 472 0.53 21.91 3.95
C ALA A 472 -0.28 23.17 3.59
N LEU A 473 -0.84 23.26 2.40
CA LEU A 473 -1.71 24.36 1.99
C LEU A 473 -2.99 24.41 2.84
N ILE A 474 -3.61 23.25 3.08
CA ILE A 474 -4.88 23.15 3.82
C ILE A 474 -4.66 23.30 5.32
N ASP A 475 -3.77 22.50 5.90
CA ASP A 475 -3.52 22.48 7.36
C ASP A 475 -2.04 22.13 7.67
N ASN A 476 -1.17 23.12 7.57
CA ASN A 476 0.27 22.93 7.78
C ASN A 476 0.56 22.47 9.23
N GLY A 477 1.33 21.40 9.35
CA GLY A 477 1.71 20.81 10.65
C GLY A 477 0.71 19.82 11.23
N ARG A 478 -0.38 19.49 10.51
CA ARG A 478 -1.29 18.42 10.92
C ARG A 478 -0.66 17.04 10.75
N ARG A 479 0.25 16.90 9.79
CA ARG A 479 1.01 15.68 9.52
C ARG A 479 2.48 16.00 9.24
N GLY A 480 3.37 15.22 9.87
CA GLY A 480 4.79 15.23 9.60
C GLY A 480 5.50 16.56 9.89
N ARG A 481 6.53 16.86 9.11
CA ARG A 481 7.35 18.06 9.30
C ARG A 481 6.59 19.31 8.88
N VAL A 482 6.58 20.32 9.75
CA VAL A 482 5.97 21.63 9.47
C VAL A 482 6.76 22.32 8.34
N VAL A 483 6.03 22.81 7.34
CA VAL A 483 6.63 23.62 6.28
C VAL A 483 6.89 25.03 6.81
N SER A 484 8.16 25.44 6.76
CA SER A 484 8.63 26.74 7.25
C SER A 484 9.10 27.61 6.09
N GLY A 485 9.02 28.91 6.28
CA GLY A 485 9.62 29.91 5.40
C GLY A 485 11.13 30.10 5.65
N SER A 486 11.74 31.04 4.97
CA SER A 486 13.17 31.39 5.10
C SER A 486 13.59 31.75 6.54
N GLY A 487 12.69 32.31 7.35
CA GLY A 487 12.92 32.68 8.73
C GLY A 487 12.64 31.61 9.78
N LYS A 488 12.56 30.33 9.41
CA LYS A 488 12.17 29.18 10.27
C LYS A 488 10.77 29.27 10.90
N HIS A 489 9.97 30.27 10.53
CA HIS A 489 8.60 30.41 11.01
C HIS A 489 7.69 29.46 10.25
N LYS A 490 6.74 28.83 10.97
CA LYS A 490 5.67 28.04 10.36
C LYS A 490 4.87 28.92 9.38
N LEU A 491 4.71 28.46 8.14
CA LEU A 491 3.84 29.12 7.17
C LEU A 491 2.37 28.94 7.57
N LYS A 492 1.58 30.02 7.53
CA LYS A 492 0.15 30.01 7.82
C LYS A 492 -0.62 29.36 6.68
N SER A 493 -1.30 28.26 6.99
CA SER A 493 -2.18 27.53 6.06
C SER A 493 -3.58 28.13 5.98
N LEU A 494 -4.43 27.62 5.09
CA LEU A 494 -5.85 28.00 4.99
C LEU A 494 -6.59 27.74 6.32
N SER A 495 -6.32 26.63 7.00
CA SER A 495 -6.88 26.34 8.33
C SER A 495 -6.48 27.37 9.37
N ASP A 496 -5.23 27.82 9.36
CA ASP A 496 -4.71 28.80 10.31
C ASP A 496 -5.34 30.20 10.12
N LEU A 497 -5.86 30.49 8.90
CA LEU A 497 -6.65 31.72 8.67
C LEU A 497 -8.01 31.71 9.37
N LEU A 498 -8.55 30.53 9.68
CA LEU A 498 -9.85 30.37 10.34
C LEU A 498 -9.73 30.09 11.83
N LYS A 499 -8.70 29.35 12.25
CA LYS A 499 -8.48 28.86 13.62
C LYS A 499 -7.78 29.88 14.53
N GLY A 500 -7.97 29.70 15.84
CA GLY A 500 -7.20 30.37 16.87
C GLY A 500 -7.60 31.83 17.12
N LYS A 501 -6.84 32.53 17.99
CA LYS A 501 -7.09 33.90 18.42
C LYS A 501 -7.02 34.92 17.27
N GLN A 502 -6.13 34.67 16.30
CA GLN A 502 -5.89 35.52 15.13
C GLN A 502 -6.65 35.03 13.88
N GLY A 503 -7.50 34.02 14.02
CA GLY A 503 -8.31 33.51 12.94
C GLY A 503 -9.52 34.37 12.64
N ARG A 504 -10.12 34.17 11.46
CA ARG A 504 -11.23 34.95 10.94
C ARG A 504 -12.43 34.98 11.90
N PHE A 505 -12.75 33.87 12.54
CA PHE A 505 -13.89 33.80 13.45
C PHE A 505 -13.70 34.70 14.68
N ARG A 506 -12.58 34.56 15.39
CA ARG A 506 -12.33 35.26 16.64
C ARG A 506 -11.88 36.70 16.47
N GLN A 507 -11.14 37.04 15.42
CA GLN A 507 -10.55 38.36 15.22
C GLN A 507 -11.43 39.31 14.38
N ASN A 508 -12.24 38.79 13.42
CA ASN A 508 -12.94 39.60 12.46
C ASN A 508 -14.47 39.44 12.48
N LEU A 509 -15.02 38.32 12.99
CA LEU A 509 -16.45 38.05 13.01
C LEU A 509 -17.06 38.19 14.38
N LEU A 510 -16.52 37.58 15.42
CA LEU A 510 -17.01 37.71 16.81
C LEU A 510 -16.71 39.08 17.42
N GLY A 511 -15.70 39.75 16.93
CA GLY A 511 -15.35 41.09 17.34
C GLY A 511 -14.41 41.75 16.34
N LYS A 512 -14.53 43.06 16.19
CA LYS A 512 -13.68 43.87 15.29
C LYS A 512 -13.09 45.02 16.09
N ARG A 513 -11.95 45.53 15.64
CA ARG A 513 -11.45 46.83 16.06
C ARG A 513 -12.33 47.90 15.42
N VAL A 514 -12.76 48.84 16.19
CA VAL A 514 -13.64 49.92 15.73
C VAL A 514 -12.89 51.24 15.68
N ASP A 515 -13.31 52.12 14.76
CA ASP A 515 -12.85 53.50 14.71
C ASP A 515 -13.44 54.31 15.87
N TYR A 516 -12.90 55.46 16.14
CA TYR A 516 -13.30 56.35 17.24
C TYR A 516 -13.21 55.65 18.59
N SER A 517 -12.17 54.90 18.80
CA SER A 517 -11.84 54.25 20.06
C SER A 517 -10.38 54.54 20.44
N GLY A 518 -10.14 54.62 21.72
CA GLY A 518 -8.80 54.92 22.25
C GLY A 518 -8.51 54.18 23.55
N ARG A 519 -7.26 54.20 23.96
CA ARG A 519 -6.82 53.56 25.22
C ARG A 519 -5.88 54.49 25.94
N SER A 520 -6.11 54.66 27.24
CA SER A 520 -5.26 55.46 28.12
C SER A 520 -5.18 54.86 29.51
N VAL A 521 -4.29 55.39 30.30
CA VAL A 521 -4.20 55.09 31.74
C VAL A 521 -5.40 55.67 32.46
N ILE A 522 -5.96 54.94 33.42
CA ILE A 522 -7.04 55.39 34.27
C ILE A 522 -6.48 55.91 35.58
N VAL A 523 -6.98 57.07 36.01
CA VAL A 523 -6.62 57.72 37.27
C VAL A 523 -7.88 58.12 38.05
N VAL A 524 -7.74 58.46 39.30
CA VAL A 524 -8.84 58.94 40.09
C VAL A 524 -9.27 60.36 39.66
N GLY A 525 -10.58 60.65 39.75
CA GLY A 525 -11.16 61.94 39.43
C GLY A 525 -12.10 62.38 40.58
N PRO A 526 -11.59 62.87 41.73
CA PRO A 526 -12.40 63.11 42.91
C PRO A 526 -13.44 64.21 42.71
N ASN A 527 -13.27 65.07 41.71
CA ASN A 527 -14.17 66.20 41.45
C ASN A 527 -15.24 65.88 40.36
N LEU A 528 -15.23 64.63 39.80
CA LEU A 528 -16.20 64.23 38.81
C LEU A 528 -17.43 63.62 39.45
N ALA A 529 -18.60 63.82 38.85
CA ALA A 529 -19.83 63.13 39.23
C ALA A 529 -19.76 61.66 38.84
N LEU A 530 -20.68 60.80 39.29
CA LEU A 530 -20.71 59.40 39.06
C LEU A 530 -20.91 59.01 37.57
N ASP A 531 -21.54 59.90 36.86
CA ASP A 531 -21.86 59.78 35.39
C ASP A 531 -20.90 60.57 34.50
N GLU A 532 -19.89 61.19 35.11
CA GLU A 532 -18.86 61.96 34.36
C GLU A 532 -17.52 61.24 34.23
N CYS A 533 -16.89 61.43 33.12
CA CYS A 533 -15.52 60.98 32.89
C CYS A 533 -14.65 62.08 32.28
N GLY A 534 -13.38 62.12 32.68
CA GLY A 534 -12.39 63.03 32.12
C GLY A 534 -11.58 62.36 31.03
N LEU A 535 -11.53 62.99 29.86
CA LEU A 535 -10.73 62.54 28.73
C LEU A 535 -9.61 63.52 28.38
N PRO A 536 -8.43 63.09 27.96
CA PRO A 536 -7.41 63.97 27.39
C PRO A 536 -7.95 64.72 26.15
N LYS A 537 -7.76 66.05 26.10
CA LYS A 537 -8.28 66.89 25.00
C LYS A 537 -7.98 66.38 23.60
N ARG A 538 -6.75 65.91 23.37
CA ARG A 538 -6.33 65.37 22.06
C ARG A 538 -7.05 64.06 21.74
N MET A 539 -7.27 63.20 22.71
CA MET A 539 -8.04 61.97 22.53
C MET A 539 -9.51 62.27 22.25
N ALA A 540 -10.11 63.18 22.99
CA ALA A 540 -11.46 63.61 22.75
C ALA A 540 -11.66 64.20 21.34
N LEU A 541 -10.72 65.01 20.85
CA LEU A 541 -10.76 65.56 19.49
C LEU A 541 -10.79 64.47 18.41
N GLU A 542 -10.00 63.40 18.53
CA GLU A 542 -10.02 62.29 17.57
C GLU A 542 -11.29 61.42 17.70
N LEU A 543 -11.80 61.20 18.92
CA LEU A 543 -13.04 60.44 19.16
C LEU A 543 -14.27 61.14 18.58
N PHE A 544 -14.38 62.47 18.79
CA PHE A 544 -15.51 63.28 18.34
C PHE A 544 -15.31 64.00 17.01
N LYS A 545 -14.24 63.67 16.31
CA LYS A 545 -13.84 64.30 15.04
C LYS A 545 -14.99 64.49 14.00
N PRO A 546 -15.84 63.51 13.74
CA PRO A 546 -16.94 63.68 12.79
C PRO A 546 -17.96 64.76 13.24
N PHE A 547 -18.27 64.75 14.51
CA PHE A 547 -19.22 65.69 15.14
C PHE A 547 -18.68 67.12 15.16
N VAL A 548 -17.40 67.25 15.54
CA VAL A 548 -16.69 68.54 15.50
C VAL A 548 -16.62 69.10 14.06
N MET A 549 -16.30 68.26 13.09
CA MET A 549 -16.27 68.68 11.70
C MET A 549 -17.63 69.14 11.20
N ARG A 550 -18.72 68.46 11.59
CA ARG A 550 -20.09 68.87 11.28
C ARG A 550 -20.42 70.21 11.91
N ARG A 551 -20.21 70.39 13.22
CA ARG A 551 -20.48 71.65 13.92
C ARG A 551 -19.65 72.81 13.38
N LEU A 552 -18.37 72.60 13.00
CA LEU A 552 -17.55 73.63 12.34
C LEU A 552 -18.14 74.11 11.01
N VAL A 553 -18.82 73.23 10.27
CA VAL A 553 -19.54 73.60 9.01
C VAL A 553 -20.83 74.31 9.36
N ASP A 554 -21.60 73.83 10.34
CA ASP A 554 -22.87 74.39 10.77
C ASP A 554 -22.70 75.82 11.33
N HIS A 555 -21.63 76.08 12.06
CA HIS A 555 -21.24 77.41 12.57
C HIS A 555 -20.60 78.32 11.53
N GLY A 556 -20.39 77.80 10.29
CA GLY A 556 -19.83 78.59 9.21
C GLY A 556 -18.31 78.82 9.29
N TYR A 557 -17.60 78.18 10.26
CA TYR A 557 -16.14 78.26 10.35
C TYR A 557 -15.43 77.52 9.22
N ALA A 558 -16.11 76.60 8.54
CA ALA A 558 -15.65 75.91 7.37
C ALA A 558 -16.73 75.79 6.30
N HIS A 559 -16.39 76.09 5.04
CA HIS A 559 -17.34 76.00 3.92
C HIS A 559 -17.68 74.56 3.46
N ASN A 560 -16.86 73.58 3.82
CA ASN A 560 -17.08 72.17 3.50
C ASN A 560 -16.30 71.27 4.47
N ILE A 561 -16.64 69.98 4.47
CA ILE A 561 -16.01 68.94 5.32
C ILE A 561 -14.49 68.88 5.12
N LYS A 562 -13.96 69.11 3.89
CA LYS A 562 -12.55 69.09 3.59
C LYS A 562 -11.80 70.27 4.28
N ALA A 563 -12.44 71.45 4.34
CA ALA A 563 -11.93 72.61 5.05
C ALA A 563 -12.01 72.37 6.58
N ALA A 564 -13.13 71.85 7.09
CA ALA A 564 -13.28 71.48 8.49
C ALA A 564 -12.18 70.45 8.95
N LYS A 565 -11.91 69.42 8.12
CA LYS A 565 -10.86 68.46 8.41
C LYS A 565 -9.47 69.11 8.55
N ARG A 566 -9.13 70.07 7.67
CA ARG A 566 -7.89 70.82 7.76
C ARG A 566 -7.76 71.69 9.02
N LEU A 567 -8.89 72.29 9.47
CA LEU A 567 -8.94 73.06 10.72
C LEU A 567 -8.68 72.15 11.93
N VAL A 568 -9.31 70.98 11.96
CA VAL A 568 -9.11 69.96 13.03
C VAL A 568 -7.65 69.43 13.00
N GLU A 569 -7.06 69.16 11.83
CA GLU A 569 -5.67 68.68 11.71
C GLU A 569 -4.67 69.79 12.15
N ARG A 570 -4.98 71.07 11.94
CA ARG A 570 -4.15 72.20 12.41
C ARG A 570 -4.36 72.57 13.87
N VAL A 571 -5.38 71.97 14.52
CA VAL A 571 -5.76 72.24 15.90
C VAL A 571 -6.04 73.73 16.12
N ASP A 572 -6.87 74.35 15.24
CA ASP A 572 -7.27 75.76 15.39
C ASP A 572 -7.96 76.00 16.75
N PRO A 573 -7.75 77.16 17.43
CA PRO A 573 -8.38 77.47 18.73
C PRO A 573 -9.89 77.28 18.73
N ARG A 574 -10.56 77.64 17.69
CA ARG A 574 -12.04 77.46 17.51
C ARG A 574 -12.51 75.99 17.58
N VAL A 575 -11.61 75.06 17.22
CA VAL A 575 -11.92 73.60 17.30
C VAL A 575 -12.12 73.16 18.76
N TRP A 576 -11.42 73.77 19.71
CA TRP A 576 -11.57 73.45 21.14
C TRP A 576 -12.91 73.96 21.69
N GLU A 577 -13.38 75.14 21.29
CA GLU A 577 -14.66 75.69 21.68
C GLU A 577 -15.81 74.83 21.14
N VAL A 578 -15.75 74.42 19.89
CA VAL A 578 -16.69 73.51 19.26
C VAL A 578 -16.64 72.11 19.88
N LEU A 579 -15.47 71.62 20.25
CA LEU A 579 -15.33 70.33 20.95
C LEU A 579 -16.01 70.37 22.32
N GLU A 580 -15.87 71.44 23.09
CA GLU A 580 -16.51 71.62 24.38
C GLU A 580 -18.04 71.61 24.25
N GLU A 581 -18.60 72.24 23.24
CA GLU A 581 -20.03 72.18 22.92
C GLU A 581 -20.48 70.77 22.55
N VAL A 582 -19.73 70.06 21.70
CA VAL A 582 -20.07 68.71 21.25
C VAL A 582 -20.05 67.70 22.40
N ILE A 583 -19.10 67.81 23.34
CA ILE A 583 -18.95 66.86 24.45
C ILE A 583 -20.19 66.88 25.37
N GLN A 584 -20.89 68.00 25.49
CA GLN A 584 -22.09 68.10 26.33
C GLN A 584 -23.25 67.22 25.84
N ASP A 585 -23.35 67.02 24.51
CA ASP A 585 -24.44 66.29 23.90
C ASP A 585 -24.19 64.80 23.71
N TYR A 586 -22.95 64.32 23.84
CA TYR A 586 -22.58 62.93 23.47
C TYR A 586 -21.98 62.17 24.64
N LEU A 587 -22.39 60.89 24.75
CA LEU A 587 -21.89 59.96 25.76
C LEU A 587 -20.76 59.10 25.16
N VAL A 588 -19.88 58.58 26.02
CA VAL A 588 -18.83 57.65 25.69
C VAL A 588 -19.01 56.33 26.43
N LEU A 589 -18.58 55.25 25.84
CA LEU A 589 -18.52 53.94 26.48
C LEU A 589 -17.12 53.73 27.05
N LEU A 590 -17.06 53.54 28.37
CA LEU A 590 -15.81 53.23 29.08
C LEU A 590 -15.71 51.73 29.36
N ASN A 591 -14.56 51.16 29.12
CA ASN A 591 -14.28 49.76 29.41
C ASN A 591 -12.94 49.61 30.12
N ARG A 592 -12.88 48.83 31.20
CA ARG A 592 -11.63 48.41 31.86
C ARG A 592 -11.28 46.97 31.52
N ALA A 593 -10.05 46.73 31.09
CA ALA A 593 -9.52 45.38 30.91
C ALA A 593 -9.10 44.76 32.27
N PRO A 594 -9.39 43.46 32.53
CA PRO A 594 -10.15 42.51 31.71
C PRO A 594 -11.66 42.74 31.80
N THR A 595 -12.39 42.62 30.67
CA THR A 595 -13.86 42.71 30.67
C THR A 595 -14.44 41.34 31.05
N LEU A 596 -14.84 41.18 32.32
CA LEU A 596 -15.31 39.91 32.86
C LEU A 596 -16.84 39.76 32.75
N HIS A 597 -17.58 40.85 32.81
CA HIS A 597 -19.04 40.89 32.73
C HIS A 597 -19.50 42.24 32.14
N ARG A 598 -20.81 42.34 31.83
CA ARG A 598 -21.38 43.52 31.19
C ARG A 598 -21.23 44.82 31.99
N LEU A 599 -21.17 44.76 33.33
CA LEU A 599 -20.95 45.93 34.17
C LEU A 599 -19.53 46.51 34.14
N GLY A 600 -18.58 45.81 33.48
CA GLY A 600 -17.25 46.34 33.20
C GLY A 600 -17.23 47.35 32.03
N ILE A 601 -18.37 47.54 31.37
CA ILE A 601 -18.61 48.58 30.37
C ILE A 601 -19.61 49.57 30.93
N GLN A 602 -19.20 50.77 31.06
CA GLN A 602 -19.98 51.88 31.62
C GLN A 602 -20.24 52.96 30.59
#